data_695ae57e9e79944fed14772001b13a98
#
_entry.id   695ae57e9e79944fed14772001b13a98
#
_cell.length_a   1.000
_cell.length_b   1.000
_cell.length_c   1.000
_cell.angle_alpha   90.00
_cell.angle_beta   90.00
_cell.angle_gamma   90.00
#
_symmetry.space_group_name_H-M   'P 1'
#
loop_
_entity.id
_entity.type
_entity.pdbx_description
1 polymer ?
#
loop_
_entity_poly.entity_id
_entity_poly.type
_entity_poly.pdbx_seq_one_letter_code
_entity_poly.pdbx_strand_id
1 'polypeptide(L)'
;EQIVALKLMKEMAASYGCDISRPASNVQEAIQATYFGYHAAVKEQNGAAMSLGRTSTFLDIYAERDLALGTFTEEQIQEFVDHFIMKMRIIKFARTPEYNELFSGDPVWITESLAGVGVDGRHMATKMSFRYLHTLTNLGPAPEPNLTVLWSTRLPMGFKRYCAKMSIQTSSIQYENDDLMRPVHGDDYGIACCVSSMRIG
;
A
#
# COMPACT_ATOMS: atom_id res chain seq x y z
N GLU A 1 4.10 11.00 26.53
CA GLU A 1 3.16 9.99 25.99
C GLU A 1 3.70 9.33 24.71
N GLN A 2 4.04 10.07 23.63
CA GLN A 2 4.54 9.52 22.36
C GLN A 2 5.78 8.62 22.53
N ILE A 3 6.76 9.03 23.34
CA ILE A 3 7.96 8.21 23.60
C ILE A 3 7.59 6.86 24.26
N VAL A 4 6.61 6.86 25.14
CA VAL A 4 6.13 5.61 25.77
C VAL A 4 5.45 4.73 24.72
N ALA A 5 4.58 5.30 23.90
CA ALA A 5 3.91 4.56 22.80
C ALA A 5 4.90 3.93 21.84
N LEU A 6 5.95 4.67 21.42
CA LEU A 6 7.00 4.14 20.55
C LEU A 6 7.80 2.99 21.21
N LYS A 7 8.06 3.06 22.51
CA LYS A 7 8.69 1.96 23.25
C LYS A 7 7.81 0.71 23.28
N LEU A 8 6.52 0.89 23.55
CA LEU A 8 5.55 -0.22 23.52
C LEU A 8 5.40 -0.81 22.11
N MET A 9 5.45 -0.01 21.07
CA MET A 9 5.48 -0.51 19.69
C MET A 9 6.71 -1.39 19.41
N LYS A 10 7.89 -0.99 19.91
CA LYS A 10 9.10 -1.82 19.80
C LYS A 10 8.94 -3.15 20.51
N GLU A 11 8.41 -3.14 21.73
CA GLU A 11 8.14 -4.35 22.51
C GLU A 11 7.12 -5.26 21.78
N MET A 12 6.05 -4.67 21.27
CA MET A 12 5.08 -5.39 20.46
C MET A 12 5.73 -6.02 19.22
N ALA A 13 6.49 -5.25 18.45
CA ALA A 13 7.18 -5.77 17.27
C ALA A 13 8.15 -6.91 17.62
N ALA A 14 8.89 -6.77 18.71
CA ALA A 14 9.81 -7.81 19.20
C ALA A 14 9.09 -9.10 19.57
N SER A 15 7.86 -9.03 20.10
CA SER A 15 7.06 -10.22 20.43
C SER A 15 6.66 -11.03 19.17
N TYR A 16 6.68 -10.40 17.99
CA TYR A 16 6.49 -11.03 16.68
C TYR A 16 7.81 -11.34 15.96
N GLY A 17 8.94 -11.22 16.64
CA GLY A 17 10.26 -11.46 16.07
C GLY A 17 10.77 -10.35 15.13
N CYS A 18 10.19 -9.15 15.22
CA CYS A 18 10.55 -8.02 14.36
C CYS A 18 11.31 -6.94 15.14
N ASP A 19 12.40 -6.44 14.59
CA ASP A 19 13.15 -5.31 15.16
C ASP A 19 12.88 -4.03 14.35
N ILE A 20 12.03 -3.16 14.89
CA ILE A 20 11.72 -1.84 14.31
C ILE A 20 12.53 -0.70 14.93
N SER A 21 13.57 -1.01 15.72
CA SER A 21 14.44 -0.01 16.36
C SER A 21 15.55 0.52 15.45
N ARG A 22 15.74 -0.10 14.29
CA ARG A 22 16.72 0.21 13.27
C ARG A 22 16.10 0.27 11.89
N PRO A 23 16.77 0.86 10.90
CA PRO A 23 16.31 0.77 9.50
C PRO A 23 16.20 -0.68 9.04
N ALA A 24 15.22 -0.96 8.19
CA ALA A 24 15.02 -2.27 7.61
C ALA A 24 16.24 -2.71 6.78
N SER A 25 16.67 -3.95 6.95
CA SER A 25 17.81 -4.54 6.22
C SER A 25 17.40 -5.35 4.99
N ASN A 26 16.13 -5.71 4.88
CA ASN A 26 15.59 -6.49 3.76
C ASN A 26 14.11 -6.13 3.51
N VAL A 27 13.54 -6.69 2.42
CA VAL A 27 12.16 -6.41 2.02
C VAL A 27 11.13 -6.87 3.05
N GLN A 28 11.35 -8.00 3.71
CA GLN A 28 10.46 -8.52 4.75
C GLN A 28 10.39 -7.55 5.93
N GLU A 29 11.54 -7.09 6.41
CA GLU A 29 11.61 -6.09 7.48
C GLU A 29 11.00 -4.75 7.06
N ALA A 30 11.20 -4.32 5.80
CA ALA A 30 10.63 -3.09 5.28
C ALA A 30 9.10 -3.13 5.23
N ILE A 31 8.53 -4.24 4.73
CA ILE A 31 7.09 -4.48 4.73
C ILE A 31 6.55 -4.49 6.17
N GLN A 32 7.23 -5.18 7.07
CA GLN A 32 6.80 -5.31 8.45
C GLN A 32 6.86 -3.98 9.21
N ALA A 33 7.92 -3.17 9.00
CA ALA A 33 8.03 -1.84 9.57
C ALA A 33 6.93 -0.90 9.05
N THR A 34 6.63 -0.97 7.76
CA THR A 34 5.52 -0.24 7.14
C THR A 34 4.18 -0.63 7.78
N TYR A 35 3.96 -1.92 7.99
CA TYR A 35 2.73 -2.41 8.64
C TYR A 35 2.59 -1.90 10.09
N PHE A 36 3.64 -1.97 10.90
CA PHE A 36 3.58 -1.47 12.28
C PHE A 36 3.34 0.03 12.35
N GLY A 37 4.02 0.81 11.49
CA GLY A 37 3.80 2.25 11.38
C GLY A 37 2.37 2.58 10.97
N TYR A 38 1.86 1.86 9.97
CA TYR A 38 0.48 2.02 9.51
C TYR A 38 -0.54 1.64 10.60
N HIS A 39 -0.32 0.53 11.32
CA HIS A 39 -1.19 0.11 12.42
C HIS A 39 -1.27 1.16 13.52
N ALA A 40 -0.14 1.76 13.89
CA ALA A 40 -0.11 2.85 14.85
C ALA A 40 -0.89 4.08 14.37
N ALA A 41 -0.74 4.46 13.09
CA ALA A 41 -1.46 5.57 12.50
C ALA A 41 -2.97 5.33 12.46
N VAL A 42 -3.43 4.13 12.11
CA VAL A 42 -4.85 3.73 12.17
C VAL A 42 -5.40 3.87 13.59
N LYS A 43 -4.63 3.40 14.58
CA LYS A 43 -5.03 3.48 15.99
C LYS A 43 -5.10 4.91 16.50
N GLU A 44 -4.15 5.75 16.12
CA GLU A 44 -4.10 7.16 16.54
C GLU A 44 -5.25 7.95 15.91
N GLN A 45 -5.49 7.80 14.61
CA GLN A 45 -6.56 8.49 13.93
C GLN A 45 -7.94 8.01 14.36
N ASN A 46 -8.09 6.72 14.58
CA ASN A 46 -9.35 6.06 14.97
C ASN A 46 -10.53 6.47 14.05
N GLY A 47 -10.28 6.56 12.76
CA GLY A 47 -11.22 7.02 11.74
C GLY A 47 -11.05 6.30 10.41
N ALA A 48 -11.82 6.72 9.42
CA ALA A 48 -11.78 6.19 8.07
C ALA A 48 -10.78 6.95 7.18
N ALA A 49 -10.56 6.46 5.95
CA ALA A 49 -9.70 7.05 4.94
C ALA A 49 -8.21 7.02 5.30
N MET A 50 -7.74 5.89 5.79
CA MET A 50 -6.35 5.65 6.15
C MET A 50 -5.57 5.09 4.96
N SER A 51 -5.14 5.95 4.04
CA SER A 51 -4.40 5.55 2.84
C SER A 51 -2.92 5.36 3.12
N LEU A 52 -2.30 4.45 2.35
CA LEU A 52 -0.86 4.12 2.45
C LEU A 52 0.02 5.09 1.63
N GLY A 53 -0.45 5.49 0.46
CA GLY A 53 0.35 6.24 -0.51
C GLY A 53 0.93 5.34 -1.59
N ARG A 54 2.21 5.51 -1.93
CA ARG A 54 2.92 4.72 -2.96
C ARG A 54 3.94 3.77 -2.35
N THR A 55 3.50 2.89 -1.45
CA THR A 55 4.44 1.99 -0.75
C THR A 55 5.08 0.98 -1.69
N SER A 56 4.39 0.59 -2.76
CA SER A 56 4.92 -0.34 -3.77
C SER A 56 6.21 0.16 -4.42
N THR A 57 6.30 1.43 -4.77
CA THR A 57 7.52 2.01 -5.36
C THR A 57 8.69 2.01 -4.36
N PHE A 58 8.42 2.33 -3.11
CA PHE A 58 9.41 2.30 -2.04
C PHE A 58 9.90 0.89 -1.75
N LEU A 59 8.99 -0.06 -1.60
CA LEU A 59 9.33 -1.45 -1.24
C LEU A 59 10.05 -2.18 -2.37
N ASP A 60 9.89 -1.75 -3.62
CA ASP A 60 10.60 -2.33 -4.77
C ASP A 60 12.11 -2.19 -4.65
N ILE A 61 12.60 -1.10 -4.03
CA ILE A 61 14.03 -0.88 -3.80
C ILE A 61 14.64 -2.02 -2.99
N TYR A 62 13.94 -2.44 -1.93
CA TYR A 62 14.36 -3.56 -1.10
C TYR A 62 14.23 -4.89 -1.84
N ALA A 63 13.11 -5.11 -2.52
CA ALA A 63 12.82 -6.35 -3.23
C ALA A 63 13.86 -6.63 -4.33
N GLU A 64 14.15 -5.65 -5.17
CA GLU A 64 15.13 -5.84 -6.26
C GLU A 64 16.54 -6.03 -5.73
N ARG A 65 16.93 -5.35 -4.66
CA ARG A 65 18.20 -5.57 -3.99
C ARG A 65 18.30 -7.01 -3.44
N ASP A 66 17.28 -7.45 -2.75
CA ASP A 66 17.28 -8.77 -2.08
C ASP A 66 17.24 -9.92 -3.08
N LEU A 67 16.54 -9.75 -4.21
CA LEU A 67 16.59 -10.67 -5.35
C LEU A 67 18.01 -10.74 -5.96
N ALA A 68 18.65 -9.58 -6.18
CA ALA A 68 19.99 -9.52 -6.74
C ALA A 68 21.05 -10.18 -5.83
N LEU A 69 20.83 -10.11 -4.50
CA LEU A 69 21.70 -10.74 -3.50
C LEU A 69 21.35 -12.21 -3.25
N GLY A 70 20.24 -12.72 -3.77
CA GLY A 70 19.74 -14.07 -3.49
C GLY A 70 19.24 -14.24 -2.05
N THR A 71 18.92 -13.15 -1.35
CA THR A 71 18.38 -13.17 0.02
C THR A 71 17.01 -13.82 0.07
N PHE A 72 16.17 -13.50 -0.92
CA PHE A 72 14.82 -14.08 -1.09
C PHE A 72 14.59 -14.44 -2.55
N THR A 73 13.65 -15.37 -2.76
CA THR A 73 13.13 -15.70 -4.10
C THR A 73 11.96 -14.80 -4.47
N GLU A 74 11.56 -14.82 -5.74
CA GLU A 74 10.39 -14.08 -6.22
C GLU A 74 9.12 -14.54 -5.50
N GLU A 75 8.98 -15.83 -5.29
CA GLU A 75 7.84 -16.44 -4.60
C GLU A 75 7.75 -15.97 -3.14
N GLN A 76 8.88 -15.93 -2.44
CA GLN A 76 8.93 -15.43 -1.06
C GLN A 76 8.55 -13.96 -0.97
N ILE A 77 9.01 -13.13 -1.89
CA ILE A 77 8.66 -11.71 -1.92
C ILE A 77 7.16 -11.55 -2.21
N GLN A 78 6.61 -12.32 -3.15
CA GLN A 78 5.16 -12.30 -3.40
C GLN A 78 4.37 -12.73 -2.17
N GLU A 79 4.82 -13.75 -1.45
CA GLU A 79 4.19 -14.19 -0.20
C GLU A 79 4.19 -13.09 0.88
N PHE A 80 5.28 -12.33 1.02
CA PHE A 80 5.33 -11.20 1.95
C PHE A 80 4.33 -10.11 1.57
N VAL A 81 4.19 -9.83 0.28
CA VAL A 81 3.20 -8.87 -0.22
C VAL A 81 1.78 -9.37 0.00
N ASP A 82 1.51 -10.64 -0.26
CA ASP A 82 0.21 -11.26 -0.01
C ASP A 82 -0.16 -11.18 1.48
N HIS A 83 0.77 -11.49 2.37
CA HIS A 83 0.57 -11.34 3.83
C HIS A 83 0.31 -9.89 4.23
N PHE A 84 1.01 -8.93 3.62
CA PHE A 84 0.80 -7.51 3.88
C PHE A 84 -0.61 -7.08 3.47
N ILE A 85 -1.05 -7.43 2.27
CA ILE A 85 -2.41 -7.13 1.78
C ILE A 85 -3.48 -7.82 2.64
N MET A 86 -3.24 -9.08 3.05
CA MET A 86 -4.13 -9.80 3.96
C MET A 86 -4.28 -9.06 5.29
N LYS A 87 -3.18 -8.58 5.88
CA LYS A 87 -3.20 -7.78 7.11
C LYS A 87 -3.96 -6.48 6.94
N MET A 88 -3.85 -5.83 5.75
CA MET A 88 -4.64 -4.64 5.44
C MET A 88 -6.15 -4.93 5.40
N ARG A 89 -6.55 -6.11 4.93
CA ARG A 89 -7.96 -6.54 4.93
C ARG A 89 -8.52 -6.82 6.32
N ILE A 90 -7.65 -7.16 7.27
CA ILE A 90 -8.03 -7.54 8.65
C ILE A 90 -7.99 -6.34 9.59
N ILE A 91 -7.13 -5.36 9.33
CA ILE A 91 -6.93 -4.24 10.25
C ILE A 91 -8.23 -3.45 10.45
N LYS A 92 -8.60 -3.25 11.71
CA LYS A 92 -9.82 -2.57 12.12
C LYS A 92 -9.55 -1.73 13.37
N PHE A 93 -10.44 -0.80 13.63
CA PHE A 93 -10.49 -0.05 14.88
C PHE A 93 -11.90 -0.05 15.44
N ALA A 94 -12.02 0.17 16.74
CA ALA A 94 -13.33 0.19 17.40
C ALA A 94 -14.13 1.43 16.94
N ARG A 95 -15.38 1.20 16.55
CA ARG A 95 -16.33 2.24 16.13
C ARG A 95 -17.60 2.17 16.97
N THR A 96 -18.30 3.29 17.04
CA THR A 96 -19.64 3.30 17.64
C THR A 96 -20.62 2.57 16.72
N PRO A 97 -21.71 2.00 17.27
CA PRO A 97 -22.75 1.37 16.47
C PRO A 97 -23.33 2.29 15.39
N GLU A 98 -23.55 3.56 15.72
CA GLU A 98 -24.10 4.56 14.79
C GLU A 98 -23.16 4.79 13.59
N TYR A 99 -21.85 4.79 13.83
CA TYR A 99 -20.87 4.91 12.76
C TYR A 99 -20.91 3.68 11.82
N ASN A 100 -20.99 2.50 12.40
CA ASN A 100 -21.08 1.26 11.63
C ASN A 100 -22.39 1.19 10.81
N GLU A 101 -23.50 1.66 11.37
CA GLU A 101 -24.78 1.75 10.65
C GLU A 101 -24.68 2.69 9.46
N LEU A 102 -24.10 3.89 9.65
CA LEU A 102 -23.96 4.90 8.61
C LEU A 102 -23.12 4.40 7.43
N PHE A 103 -22.05 3.65 7.70
CA PHE A 103 -21.10 3.17 6.68
C PHE A 103 -21.28 1.70 6.30
N SER A 104 -22.35 1.05 6.74
CA SER A 104 -22.64 -0.37 6.46
C SER A 104 -21.51 -1.31 6.86
N GLY A 105 -20.91 -1.05 8.02
CA GLY A 105 -19.78 -1.82 8.55
C GLY A 105 -18.62 -0.93 8.99
N ASP A 106 -17.44 -1.49 9.01
CA ASP A 106 -16.23 -0.84 9.52
C ASP A 106 -15.08 -0.75 8.51
N PRO A 107 -15.29 -0.23 7.27
CA PRO A 107 -14.20 -0.06 6.32
C PRO A 107 -13.22 1.00 6.84
N VAL A 108 -11.92 0.73 6.67
CA VAL A 108 -10.84 1.69 6.96
C VAL A 108 -10.56 2.56 5.74
N TRP A 109 -11.04 2.14 4.57
CA TRP A 109 -10.79 2.75 3.25
C TRP A 109 -9.31 2.97 3.00
N ILE A 110 -8.57 1.88 3.10
CA ILE A 110 -7.15 1.81 2.80
C ILE A 110 -6.96 1.95 1.30
N THR A 111 -6.09 2.86 0.88
CA THR A 111 -5.73 3.00 -0.53
C THR A 111 -4.22 2.93 -0.70
N GLU A 112 -3.78 2.09 -1.62
CA GLU A 112 -2.43 2.08 -2.17
C GLU A 112 -2.46 2.69 -3.57
N SER A 113 -1.64 3.71 -3.80
CA SER A 113 -1.48 4.34 -5.11
C SER A 113 -0.36 3.65 -5.88
N LEU A 114 -0.69 3.04 -7.00
CA LEU A 114 0.24 2.29 -7.83
C LEU A 114 0.70 3.11 -9.04
N ALA A 115 1.97 3.01 -9.35
CA ALA A 115 2.56 3.63 -10.54
C ALA A 115 2.45 5.16 -10.58
N GLY A 116 1.93 5.74 -11.67
CA GLY A 116 2.01 7.17 -11.92
C GLY A 116 3.37 7.61 -12.47
N VAL A 117 3.64 8.90 -12.43
CA VAL A 117 4.87 9.51 -12.93
C VAL A 117 5.56 10.27 -11.80
N GLY A 118 6.88 10.13 -11.67
CA GLY A 118 7.69 10.84 -10.67
C GLY A 118 8.05 12.27 -11.09
N VAL A 119 8.67 13.01 -10.16
CA VAL A 119 9.12 14.39 -10.39
C VAL A 119 10.11 14.53 -11.54
N ASP A 120 10.86 13.48 -11.85
CA ASP A 120 11.81 13.41 -12.96
C ASP A 120 11.17 13.02 -14.31
N GLY A 121 9.86 12.82 -14.32
CA GLY A 121 9.09 12.45 -15.50
C GLY A 121 9.15 10.97 -15.88
N ARG A 122 9.85 10.13 -15.12
CA ARG A 122 9.85 8.67 -15.30
C ARG A 122 8.60 8.05 -14.69
N HIS A 123 8.13 6.95 -15.31
CA HIS A 123 7.04 6.19 -14.71
C HIS A 123 7.50 5.52 -13.40
N MET A 124 6.56 5.40 -12.45
CA MET A 124 6.79 4.78 -11.16
C MET A 124 6.23 3.34 -11.09
N ALA A 125 5.82 2.77 -12.24
CA ALA A 125 5.46 1.36 -12.32
C ALA A 125 6.72 0.51 -12.14
N THR A 126 6.76 -0.27 -11.07
CA THR A 126 7.84 -1.17 -10.68
C THR A 126 7.35 -2.62 -10.68
N LYS A 127 8.25 -3.58 -10.49
CA LYS A 127 7.84 -4.98 -10.33
C LYS A 127 6.94 -5.16 -9.10
N MET A 128 7.17 -4.38 -8.05
CA MET A 128 6.32 -4.41 -6.87
C MET A 128 4.87 -3.98 -7.20
N SER A 129 4.67 -3.07 -8.15
CA SER A 129 3.32 -2.71 -8.62
C SER A 129 2.59 -3.91 -9.21
N PHE A 130 3.29 -4.78 -9.94
CA PHE A 130 2.72 -6.03 -10.45
C PHE A 130 2.42 -7.02 -9.33
N ARG A 131 3.32 -7.14 -8.31
CA ARG A 131 3.12 -8.02 -7.16
C ARG A 131 1.89 -7.62 -6.36
N TYR A 132 1.68 -6.31 -6.15
CA TYR A 132 0.46 -5.80 -5.50
C TYR A 132 -0.81 -6.17 -6.27
N LEU A 133 -0.81 -5.97 -7.57
CA LEU A 133 -1.96 -6.37 -8.42
C LEU A 133 -2.15 -7.89 -8.45
N HIS A 134 -1.05 -8.66 -8.37
CA HIS A 134 -1.11 -10.13 -8.37
C HIS A 134 -1.77 -10.70 -7.11
N THR A 135 -1.77 -9.94 -6.01
CA THR A 135 -2.49 -10.35 -4.79
C THR A 135 -3.99 -10.56 -5.04
N LEU A 136 -4.57 -9.86 -6.03
CA LEU A 136 -5.97 -10.07 -6.42
C LEU A 136 -6.22 -11.46 -7.03
N THR A 137 -5.19 -12.07 -7.62
CA THR A 137 -5.24 -13.47 -8.07
C THR A 137 -5.06 -14.42 -6.89
N ASN A 138 -4.08 -14.18 -6.04
CA ASN A 138 -3.72 -15.10 -4.95
C ASN A 138 -4.75 -15.09 -3.81
N LEU A 139 -5.25 -13.91 -3.45
CA LEU A 139 -6.17 -13.71 -2.32
C LEU A 139 -7.62 -13.49 -2.74
N GLY A 140 -7.88 -13.41 -4.05
CA GLY A 140 -9.18 -13.03 -4.60
C GLY A 140 -9.47 -11.52 -4.51
N PRO A 141 -10.50 -11.06 -5.25
CA PRO A 141 -10.94 -9.67 -5.26
C PRO A 141 -11.43 -9.23 -3.87
N ALA A 142 -11.18 -7.98 -3.53
CA ALA A 142 -11.68 -7.38 -2.30
C ALA A 142 -11.81 -5.86 -2.46
N PRO A 143 -12.71 -5.22 -1.73
CA PRO A 143 -12.86 -3.76 -1.76
C PRO A 143 -11.68 -3.04 -1.10
N GLU A 144 -10.97 -3.69 -0.19
CA GLU A 144 -9.82 -3.15 0.54
C GLU A 144 -8.62 -4.08 0.49
N PRO A 145 -7.40 -3.51 0.42
CA PRO A 145 -7.13 -2.11 0.09
C PRO A 145 -7.58 -1.75 -1.33
N ASN A 146 -8.02 -0.51 -1.53
CA ASN A 146 -8.21 0.03 -2.87
C ASN A 146 -6.84 0.07 -3.57
N LEU A 147 -6.68 -0.65 -4.65
CA LEU A 147 -5.50 -0.58 -5.49
C LEU A 147 -5.78 0.43 -6.60
N THR A 148 -5.33 1.68 -6.39
CA THR A 148 -5.60 2.78 -7.32
C THR A 148 -4.40 2.98 -8.23
N VAL A 149 -4.56 2.66 -9.50
CA VAL A 149 -3.55 2.90 -10.52
C VAL A 149 -3.58 4.37 -10.94
N LEU A 150 -2.49 5.08 -10.69
CA LEU A 150 -2.27 6.44 -11.20
C LEU A 150 -1.89 6.31 -12.68
N TRP A 151 -2.93 6.31 -13.52
CA TRP A 151 -2.79 6.08 -14.95
C TRP A 151 -2.18 7.28 -15.65
N SER A 152 -1.21 7.02 -16.52
CA SER A 152 -0.58 8.03 -17.37
C SER A 152 -0.30 7.47 -18.76
N THR A 153 -0.28 8.36 -19.75
CA THR A 153 0.19 8.03 -21.10
C THR A 153 1.62 7.50 -21.10
N ARG A 154 2.43 7.88 -20.12
CA ARG A 154 3.85 7.50 -19.94
C ARG A 154 4.06 6.11 -19.35
N LEU A 155 3.03 5.46 -18.82
CA LEU A 155 3.17 4.11 -18.26
C LEU A 155 3.54 3.09 -19.34
N PRO A 156 4.39 2.08 -19.04
CA PRO A 156 4.71 1.02 -19.96
C PRO A 156 3.47 0.26 -20.43
N MET A 157 3.41 -0.06 -21.71
CA MET A 157 2.27 -0.78 -22.30
C MET A 157 2.05 -2.15 -21.63
N GLY A 158 3.13 -2.83 -21.22
CA GLY A 158 3.04 -4.09 -20.47
C GLY A 158 2.26 -3.94 -19.18
N PHE A 159 2.54 -2.87 -18.42
CA PHE A 159 1.80 -2.58 -17.18
C PHE A 159 0.34 -2.23 -17.46
N LYS A 160 0.06 -1.37 -18.45
CA LYS A 160 -1.31 -1.02 -18.84
C LYS A 160 -2.14 -2.25 -19.23
N ARG A 161 -1.57 -3.17 -20.01
CA ARG A 161 -2.22 -4.43 -20.38
C ARG A 161 -2.48 -5.33 -19.18
N TYR A 162 -1.53 -5.39 -18.26
CA TYR A 162 -1.69 -6.17 -17.03
C TYR A 162 -2.81 -5.60 -16.16
N CYS A 163 -2.84 -4.29 -15.94
CA CYS A 163 -3.93 -3.62 -15.23
C CYS A 163 -5.29 -3.92 -15.87
N ALA A 164 -5.41 -3.76 -17.20
CA ALA A 164 -6.65 -4.06 -17.92
C ALA A 164 -7.10 -5.52 -17.73
N LYS A 165 -6.16 -6.48 -17.84
CA LYS A 165 -6.42 -7.89 -17.57
C LYS A 165 -6.95 -8.12 -16.16
N MET A 166 -6.29 -7.55 -15.16
CA MET A 166 -6.70 -7.68 -13.76
C MET A 166 -8.04 -7.03 -13.48
N SER A 167 -8.33 -5.88 -14.11
CA SER A 167 -9.65 -5.22 -14.00
C SER A 167 -10.78 -6.11 -14.54
N ILE A 168 -10.57 -6.73 -15.70
CA ILE A 168 -11.55 -7.65 -16.30
C ILE A 168 -11.79 -8.88 -15.41
N GLN A 169 -10.73 -9.41 -14.81
CA GLN A 169 -10.81 -10.63 -14.01
C GLN A 169 -11.39 -10.41 -12.60
N THR A 170 -11.14 -9.24 -12.00
CA THR A 170 -11.39 -9.06 -10.57
C THR A 170 -12.32 -7.89 -10.22
N SER A 171 -12.48 -6.93 -11.13
CA SER A 171 -13.21 -5.66 -10.88
C SER A 171 -12.74 -4.91 -9.59
N SER A 172 -11.47 -5.09 -9.20
CA SER A 172 -10.94 -4.60 -7.92
C SER A 172 -9.82 -3.57 -8.06
N ILE A 173 -9.72 -2.93 -9.22
CA ILE A 173 -8.75 -1.86 -9.48
C ILE A 173 -9.50 -0.56 -9.74
N GLN A 174 -9.03 0.51 -9.10
CA GLN A 174 -9.44 1.88 -9.40
C GLN A 174 -8.39 2.58 -10.27
N TYR A 175 -8.79 3.61 -10.97
CA TYR A 175 -7.91 4.40 -11.82
C TYR A 175 -8.11 5.89 -11.58
N GLU A 176 -6.99 6.59 -11.43
CA GLU A 176 -6.94 8.05 -11.46
C GLU A 176 -6.06 8.51 -12.60
N ASN A 177 -6.46 9.57 -13.29
CA ASN A 177 -5.70 10.08 -14.41
C ASN A 177 -4.57 10.99 -13.93
N ASP A 178 -3.37 10.43 -13.80
CA ASP A 178 -2.18 11.10 -13.33
C ASP A 178 -1.78 12.31 -14.21
N ASP A 179 -2.01 12.22 -15.53
CA ASP A 179 -1.70 13.29 -16.46
C ASP A 179 -2.59 14.53 -16.23
N LEU A 180 -3.80 14.36 -15.68
CA LEU A 180 -4.72 15.43 -15.31
C LEU A 180 -4.58 15.89 -13.87
N MET A 181 -4.27 14.98 -12.96
CA MET A 181 -4.21 15.27 -11.52
C MET A 181 -2.94 16.01 -11.13
N ARG A 182 -1.78 15.64 -11.69
CA ARG A 182 -0.49 16.24 -11.36
C ARG A 182 -0.40 17.74 -11.59
N PRO A 183 -0.89 18.31 -12.71
CA PRO A 183 -0.87 19.77 -12.91
C PRO A 183 -1.62 20.56 -11.83
N VAL A 184 -2.60 19.93 -11.19
CA VAL A 184 -3.44 20.57 -10.15
C VAL A 184 -2.91 20.32 -8.74
N HIS A 185 -2.49 19.08 -8.45
CA HIS A 185 -2.16 18.64 -7.08
C HIS A 185 -0.65 18.57 -6.82
N GLY A 186 0.18 18.72 -7.86
CA GLY A 186 1.64 18.58 -7.76
C GLY A 186 2.10 17.15 -8.01
N ASP A 187 3.42 16.98 -8.03
CA ASP A 187 4.05 15.71 -8.41
C ASP A 187 3.95 14.63 -7.34
N ASP A 188 3.80 15.04 -6.08
CA ASP A 188 3.74 14.13 -4.93
C ASP A 188 2.36 14.17 -4.29
N TYR A 189 1.39 13.66 -5.02
CA TYR A 189 0.04 13.44 -4.50
C TYR A 189 -0.25 11.96 -4.38
N GLY A 190 -1.20 11.61 -3.53
CA GLY A 190 -1.77 10.27 -3.42
C GLY A 190 -3.28 10.34 -3.41
N ILE A 191 -3.91 9.19 -3.40
CA ILE A 191 -5.36 9.08 -3.29
C ILE A 191 -5.71 8.64 -1.87
N ALA A 192 -6.55 9.44 -1.24
CA ALA A 192 -7.13 9.12 0.05
C ALA A 192 -8.51 8.53 -0.15
N CYS A 193 -8.84 7.51 0.64
CA CYS A 193 -10.13 6.83 0.55
C CYS A 193 -10.34 6.24 -0.84
N CYS A 194 -11.39 6.65 -1.53
CA CYS A 194 -11.73 6.13 -2.86
C CYS A 194 -11.15 6.98 -3.99
N VAL A 195 -11.28 8.31 -3.91
CA VAL A 195 -10.97 9.21 -5.04
C VAL A 195 -10.44 10.59 -4.62
N SER A 196 -10.33 10.87 -3.33
CA SER A 196 -9.87 12.18 -2.88
C SER A 196 -8.37 12.32 -3.05
N SER A 197 -7.92 13.31 -3.80
CA SER A 197 -6.51 13.62 -3.88
C SER A 197 -6.00 14.29 -2.59
N MET A 198 -4.82 13.91 -2.17
CA MET A 198 -4.12 14.52 -1.06
C MET A 198 -2.64 14.72 -1.39
N ARG A 199 -2.01 15.74 -0.84
CA ARG A 199 -0.56 15.88 -0.89
C ARG A 199 0.07 15.01 0.19
N ILE A 200 1.16 14.34 -0.18
CA ILE A 200 1.93 13.50 0.71
C ILE A 200 3.16 14.29 1.14
N GLY A 201 3.28 14.58 2.42
CA GLY A 201 4.44 15.27 2.98
C GLY A 201 4.25 16.71 3.34
#